data_1b1636042f4cd86728aec2ae760fd4b3
#
_entry.id   1b1636042f4cd86728aec2ae760fd4b3
#
_cell.length_a   1.000
_cell.length_b   1.000
_cell.length_c   1.000
_cell.angle_alpha   90.00
_cell.angle_beta   90.00
_cell.angle_gamma   90.00
#
_symmetry.space_group_name_H-M   'P 1'
#
loop_
_entity.id
_entity.type
_entity.pdbx_description
1 polymer ?
#
loop_
_entity_poly.entity_id
_entity_poly.type
_entity_poly.pdbx_seq_one_letter_code
_entity_poly.pdbx_strand_id
1 'polypeptide(L)'
;MKIKIFLISVINLLIIIGAFGLYQAAALHKADADKIVSLEKKIEQLQSGKGSKAKGGKSGGSTYKDGSYEGSAKGFGGNVVVKVTVKNDKIEKIDLVDASKEDGSYLASAKGVIKSILDKQSTDVDTVSGATFTSTGIINAVI
;
A
#
# COMPACT_ATOMS: atom_id res chain seq x y z
N MET A 1 30.93 -14.29 -59.91
CA MET A 1 30.42 -12.92 -59.62
C MET A 1 29.12 -12.93 -58.83
N LYS A 2 28.13 -13.74 -59.17
CA LYS A 2 26.79 -13.79 -58.52
C LYS A 2 26.82 -14.22 -57.05
N ILE A 3 27.71 -15.14 -56.63
CA ILE A 3 27.83 -15.63 -55.22
C ILE A 3 28.30 -14.52 -54.27
N LYS A 4 29.20 -13.65 -54.67
CA LYS A 4 29.67 -12.54 -53.84
C LYS A 4 28.57 -11.51 -53.57
N ILE A 5 27.73 -11.22 -54.56
CA ILE A 5 26.59 -10.31 -54.39
C ILE A 5 25.55 -10.93 -53.48
N PHE A 6 25.29 -12.21 -53.58
CA PHE A 6 24.39 -12.94 -52.70
C PHE A 6 24.86 -12.92 -51.26
N LEU A 7 26.15 -13.18 -51.01
CA LEU A 7 26.76 -13.14 -49.66
C LEU A 7 26.63 -11.73 -49.04
N ILE A 8 26.90 -10.66 -49.81
CA ILE A 8 26.76 -9.29 -49.33
C ILE A 8 25.31 -8.96 -48.98
N SER A 9 24.36 -9.48 -49.79
CA SER A 9 22.92 -9.29 -49.53
C SER A 9 22.48 -9.97 -48.26
N VAL A 10 22.97 -11.17 -48.00
CA VAL A 10 22.66 -11.93 -46.77
C VAL A 10 23.25 -11.24 -45.52
N ILE A 11 24.49 -10.74 -45.62
CA ILE A 11 25.13 -10.01 -44.54
C ILE A 11 24.35 -8.71 -44.19
N ASN A 12 23.94 -7.98 -45.21
CA ASN A 12 23.13 -6.77 -45.00
C ASN A 12 21.77 -7.08 -44.34
N LEU A 13 21.13 -8.19 -44.76
CA LEU A 13 19.88 -8.62 -44.15
C LEU A 13 20.05 -8.97 -42.67
N LEU A 14 21.13 -9.66 -42.30
CA LEU A 14 21.45 -10.01 -40.92
C LEU A 14 21.73 -8.77 -40.07
N ILE A 15 22.40 -7.76 -40.63
CA ILE A 15 22.66 -6.48 -39.96
C ILE A 15 21.34 -5.76 -39.68
N ILE A 16 20.43 -5.72 -40.65
CA ILE A 16 19.11 -5.08 -40.49
C ILE A 16 18.28 -5.78 -39.41
N ILE A 17 18.26 -7.11 -39.41
CA ILE A 17 17.55 -7.92 -38.41
C ILE A 17 18.16 -7.68 -37.01
N GLY A 18 19.49 -7.65 -36.90
CA GLY A 18 20.19 -7.37 -35.66
C GLY A 18 19.91 -5.96 -35.12
N ALA A 19 19.95 -4.95 -35.98
CA ALA A 19 19.64 -3.57 -35.63
C ALA A 19 18.17 -3.41 -35.18
N PHE A 20 17.25 -4.09 -35.86
CA PHE A 20 15.85 -4.08 -35.49
C PHE A 20 15.60 -4.75 -34.13
N GLY A 21 16.29 -5.87 -33.85
CA GLY A 21 16.22 -6.56 -32.55
C GLY A 21 16.73 -5.67 -31.40
N LEU A 22 17.85 -4.97 -31.59
CA LEU A 22 18.38 -4.02 -30.61
C LEU A 22 17.45 -2.81 -30.39
N TYR A 23 16.82 -2.32 -31.46
CA TYR A 23 15.84 -1.23 -31.35
C TYR A 23 14.60 -1.65 -30.55
N GLN A 24 14.09 -2.86 -30.78
CA GLN A 24 12.97 -3.41 -30.03
C GLN A 24 13.32 -3.61 -28.54
N ALA A 25 14.50 -4.12 -28.25
CA ALA A 25 14.97 -4.28 -26.86
C ALA A 25 15.08 -2.93 -26.13
N ALA A 26 15.62 -1.91 -26.80
CA ALA A 26 15.71 -0.55 -26.22
C ALA A 26 14.33 0.10 -26.02
N ALA A 27 13.36 -0.17 -26.90
CA ALA A 27 12.00 0.33 -26.78
C ALA A 27 11.24 -0.30 -25.58
N LEU A 28 11.46 -1.61 -25.33
CA LEU A 28 10.88 -2.31 -24.19
C LEU A 28 11.40 -1.76 -22.86
N HIS A 29 12.71 -1.51 -22.75
CA HIS A 29 13.30 -0.94 -21.54
C HIS A 29 12.82 0.49 -21.24
N LYS A 30 12.54 1.30 -22.27
CA LYS A 30 11.93 2.62 -22.07
C LYS A 30 10.50 2.55 -21.57
N ALA A 31 9.69 1.65 -22.13
CA ALA A 31 8.30 1.48 -21.70
C ALA A 31 8.17 1.03 -20.24
N ASP A 32 9.10 0.22 -19.75
CA ASP A 32 9.12 -0.22 -18.36
C ASP A 32 9.61 0.90 -17.41
N ALA A 33 10.60 1.69 -17.83
CA ALA A 33 11.07 2.85 -17.07
C ALA A 33 9.98 3.92 -16.93
N ASP A 34 9.24 4.21 -18.00
CA ASP A 34 8.13 5.18 -17.98
C ASP A 34 6.97 4.72 -17.09
N LYS A 35 6.72 3.41 -17.02
CA LYS A 35 5.73 2.84 -16.11
C LYS A 35 6.15 2.97 -14.66
N ILE A 36 7.42 2.72 -14.34
CA ILE A 36 7.96 2.87 -12.99
C ILE A 36 7.83 4.33 -12.54
N VAL A 37 8.26 5.28 -13.34
CA VAL A 37 8.14 6.72 -13.06
C VAL A 37 6.68 7.16 -12.89
N SER A 38 5.77 6.62 -13.70
CA SER A 38 4.34 6.95 -13.59
C SER A 38 3.70 6.36 -12.34
N LEU A 39 4.14 5.18 -11.92
CA LEU A 39 3.71 4.54 -10.68
C LEU A 39 4.27 5.26 -9.45
N GLU A 40 5.54 5.68 -9.49
CA GLU A 40 6.14 6.49 -8.42
C GLU A 40 5.43 7.83 -8.26
N LYS A 41 5.13 8.54 -9.35
CA LYS A 41 4.32 9.77 -9.30
C LYS A 41 2.92 9.53 -8.74
N LYS A 42 2.31 8.39 -9.06
CA LYS A 42 0.99 8.03 -8.55
C LYS A 42 1.04 7.66 -7.06
N ILE A 43 2.11 7.02 -6.62
CA ILE A 43 2.38 6.75 -5.20
C ILE A 43 2.62 8.07 -4.47
N GLU A 44 3.40 8.98 -5.04
CA GLU A 44 3.67 10.30 -4.45
C GLU A 44 2.42 11.19 -4.38
N GLN A 45 1.55 11.14 -5.39
CA GLN A 45 0.24 11.79 -5.35
C GLN A 45 -0.71 11.17 -4.31
N LEU A 46 -0.68 9.87 -4.14
CA LEU A 46 -1.46 9.18 -3.11
C LEU A 46 -0.90 9.43 -1.71
N GLN A 47 0.41 9.61 -1.59
CA GLN A 47 1.09 9.97 -0.33
C GLN A 47 0.96 11.47 0.00
N SER A 48 0.97 12.36 -0.99
CA SER A 48 0.78 13.79 -0.76
C SER A 48 -0.70 14.18 -0.53
N GLY A 49 -1.64 13.33 -0.97
CA GLY A 49 -3.07 13.50 -0.69
C GLY A 49 -3.52 12.93 0.67
N LYS A 50 -2.65 12.21 1.38
CA LYS A 50 -2.94 11.59 2.68
C LYS A 50 -1.70 11.62 3.60
N GLY A 51 -1.06 12.77 3.64
CA GLY A 51 0.07 12.99 4.53
C GLY A 51 -0.40 13.51 5.88
N SER A 52 -0.85 12.63 6.76
CA SER A 52 -0.72 12.87 8.19
C SER A 52 0.38 11.95 8.70
N LYS A 53 1.61 12.47 8.74
CA LYS A 53 2.73 11.87 9.45
C LYS A 53 2.34 11.78 10.93
N ALA A 54 2.09 10.59 11.42
CA ALA A 54 2.15 10.32 12.84
C ALA A 54 3.60 10.47 13.31
N LYS A 55 3.98 11.66 13.79
CA LYS A 55 5.18 11.88 14.58
C LYS A 55 4.75 11.75 16.03
N GLY A 56 5.13 10.68 16.69
CA GLY A 56 5.01 10.57 18.13
C GLY A 56 5.73 11.73 18.77
N GLY A 57 4.99 12.57 19.47
CA GLY A 57 5.51 13.69 20.23
C GLY A 57 4.48 14.13 21.24
N LYS A 58 4.76 13.86 22.51
CA LYS A 58 4.07 14.45 23.65
C LYS A 58 4.07 15.97 23.52
N SER A 59 2.90 16.59 23.47
CA SER A 59 2.74 17.98 23.90
C SER A 59 1.27 18.21 24.23
N GLY A 60 1.00 18.75 25.41
CA GLY A 60 -0.33 19.03 25.93
C GLY A 60 -1.06 20.10 25.10
N GLY A 61 -1.92 19.65 24.25
CA GLY A 61 -2.88 20.35 23.45
C GLY A 61 -3.80 19.29 22.85
N SER A 62 -5.03 19.65 22.47
CA SER A 62 -5.96 18.71 21.85
C SER A 62 -5.23 17.82 20.82
N THR A 63 -5.17 16.53 21.10
CA THR A 63 -4.38 15.58 20.32
C THR A 63 -5.16 15.17 19.07
N TYR A 64 -6.47 15.18 19.16
CA TYR A 64 -7.37 14.76 18.09
C TYR A 64 -8.44 15.80 17.82
N LYS A 65 -8.82 15.99 16.57
CA LYS A 65 -9.99 16.76 16.18
C LYS A 65 -11.25 15.91 16.26
N ASP A 66 -12.32 16.48 16.79
CA ASP A 66 -13.63 15.84 16.77
C ASP A 66 -14.06 15.53 15.33
N GLY A 67 -14.54 14.33 15.10
CA GLY A 67 -14.97 13.87 13.77
C GLY A 67 -15.00 12.37 13.64
N SER A 68 -15.42 11.93 12.47
CA SER A 68 -15.33 10.54 12.05
C SER A 68 -14.32 10.38 10.94
N TYR A 69 -13.39 9.49 11.12
CA TYR A 69 -12.29 9.22 10.20
C TYR A 69 -12.36 7.77 9.75
N GLU A 70 -12.06 7.53 8.49
CA GLU A 70 -12.01 6.18 7.93
C GLU A 70 -10.58 5.87 7.55
N GLY A 71 -10.09 4.73 8.00
CA GLY A 71 -8.76 4.23 7.69
C GLY A 71 -8.81 2.81 7.16
N SER A 72 -7.81 2.45 6.37
CA SER A 72 -7.69 1.13 5.77
C SER A 72 -6.26 0.64 5.81
N ALA A 73 -6.08 -0.61 6.23
CA ALA A 73 -4.78 -1.26 6.21
C ALA A 73 -4.90 -2.75 5.89
N LYS A 74 -3.77 -3.34 5.50
CA LYS A 74 -3.72 -4.76 5.15
C LYS A 74 -3.71 -5.62 6.42
N GLY A 75 -4.66 -6.56 6.51
CA GLY A 75 -4.70 -7.63 7.50
C GLY A 75 -4.11 -8.94 6.96
N PHE A 76 -4.65 -10.07 7.40
CA PHE A 76 -4.23 -11.41 6.98
C PHE A 76 -4.78 -11.79 5.60
N GLY A 77 -6.09 -11.75 5.42
CA GLY A 77 -6.77 -12.17 4.18
C GLY A 77 -6.97 -11.04 3.18
N GLY A 78 -6.97 -9.78 3.63
CA GLY A 78 -7.21 -8.63 2.77
C GLY A 78 -7.06 -7.31 3.49
N ASN A 79 -7.73 -6.29 2.96
CA ASN A 79 -7.77 -4.99 3.63
C ASN A 79 -8.85 -5.00 4.71
N VAL A 80 -8.49 -4.40 5.84
CA VAL A 80 -9.39 -4.09 6.94
C VAL A 80 -9.69 -2.60 6.89
N VAL A 81 -10.96 -2.23 6.88
CA VAL A 81 -11.41 -0.84 6.88
C VAL A 81 -12.09 -0.56 8.21
N VAL A 82 -11.65 0.47 8.89
CA VAL A 82 -12.21 0.90 10.17
C VAL A 82 -12.69 2.34 10.10
N LYS A 83 -13.72 2.65 10.85
CA LYS A 83 -14.21 4.00 11.09
C LYS A 83 -13.99 4.38 12.55
N VAL A 84 -13.18 5.39 12.76
CA VAL A 84 -12.84 5.93 14.08
C VAL A 84 -13.66 7.17 14.34
N THR A 85 -14.39 7.20 15.42
CA THR A 85 -15.12 8.39 15.87
C THR A 85 -14.38 9.02 17.06
N VAL A 86 -14.00 10.27 16.90
CA VAL A 86 -13.31 11.06 17.91
C VAL A 86 -14.24 12.14 18.45
N LYS A 87 -14.29 12.31 19.76
CA LYS A 87 -15.06 13.34 20.43
C LYS A 87 -14.38 13.78 21.73
N ASN A 88 -14.34 15.08 21.94
CA ASN A 88 -13.70 15.68 23.13
C ASN A 88 -12.26 15.20 23.31
N ASP A 89 -11.48 15.17 22.23
CA ASP A 89 -10.07 14.72 22.22
C ASP A 89 -9.86 13.25 22.65
N LYS A 90 -10.89 12.43 22.48
CA LYS A 90 -10.85 10.98 22.80
C LYS A 90 -11.40 10.15 21.67
N ILE A 91 -10.82 8.98 21.48
CA ILE A 91 -11.39 7.95 20.61
C ILE A 91 -12.62 7.37 21.31
N GLU A 92 -13.81 7.76 20.86
CA GLU A 92 -15.09 7.33 21.44
C GLU A 92 -15.47 5.93 20.92
N LYS A 93 -15.24 5.69 19.63
CA LYS A 93 -15.68 4.46 18.98
C LYS A 93 -14.77 4.09 17.81
N ILE A 94 -14.59 2.78 17.61
CA ILE A 94 -13.96 2.20 16.44
C ILE A 94 -14.90 1.15 15.87
N ASP A 95 -15.46 1.42 14.70
CA ASP A 95 -16.31 0.50 13.95
C ASP A 95 -15.52 -0.20 12.86
N LEU A 96 -15.66 -1.50 12.74
CA LEU A 96 -15.14 -2.26 11.63
C LEU A 96 -16.12 -2.14 10.45
N VAL A 97 -15.73 -1.43 9.39
CA VAL A 97 -16.57 -1.16 8.22
C VAL A 97 -16.50 -2.31 7.23
N ASP A 98 -15.30 -2.76 6.91
CA ASP A 98 -15.08 -3.88 6.03
C ASP A 98 -13.87 -4.74 6.49
N ALA A 99 -14.10 -6.02 6.57
CA ALA A 99 -13.10 -7.03 6.80
C ALA A 99 -13.57 -8.36 6.16
N SER A 100 -14.26 -8.26 5.05
CA SER A 100 -14.92 -9.39 4.38
C SER A 100 -13.95 -10.46 3.88
N LYS A 101 -12.69 -10.10 3.69
CA LYS A 101 -11.61 -11.00 3.26
C LYS A 101 -10.81 -11.60 4.42
N GLU A 102 -11.09 -11.17 5.64
CA GLU A 102 -10.45 -11.73 6.83
C GLU A 102 -11.14 -13.04 7.24
N ASP A 103 -10.36 -13.98 7.77
CA ASP A 103 -10.93 -15.18 8.39
C ASP A 103 -11.71 -14.79 9.64
N GLY A 104 -12.93 -15.33 9.75
CA GLY A 104 -13.85 -14.98 10.83
C GLY A 104 -13.33 -15.27 12.22
N SER A 105 -12.54 -16.33 12.39
CA SER A 105 -11.96 -16.74 13.67
C SER A 105 -10.85 -15.77 14.11
N TYR A 106 -9.97 -15.41 13.20
CA TYR A 106 -8.91 -14.42 13.45
C TYR A 106 -9.48 -13.02 13.67
N LEU A 107 -10.51 -12.66 12.91
CA LEU A 107 -11.20 -11.39 13.07
C LEU A 107 -11.89 -11.26 14.41
N ALA A 108 -12.57 -12.33 14.87
CA ALA A 108 -13.22 -12.36 16.18
C ALA A 108 -12.21 -12.14 17.31
N SER A 109 -11.06 -12.80 17.22
CA SER A 109 -9.96 -12.64 18.19
C SER A 109 -9.33 -11.25 18.12
N ALA A 110 -9.08 -10.73 16.92
CA ALA A 110 -8.45 -9.44 16.70
C ALA A 110 -9.30 -8.24 17.17
N LYS A 111 -10.62 -8.39 17.31
CA LYS A 111 -11.50 -7.35 17.87
C LYS A 111 -11.11 -6.95 19.31
N GLY A 112 -10.39 -7.79 20.03
CA GLY A 112 -9.82 -7.45 21.33
C GLY A 112 -8.88 -6.24 21.28
N VAL A 113 -8.18 -6.03 20.17
CA VAL A 113 -7.31 -4.88 19.95
C VAL A 113 -8.10 -3.56 19.95
N ILE A 114 -9.31 -3.55 19.37
CA ILE A 114 -10.18 -2.36 19.35
C ILE A 114 -10.47 -1.90 20.78
N LYS A 115 -10.80 -2.86 21.66
CA LYS A 115 -11.03 -2.56 23.07
C LYS A 115 -9.78 -2.01 23.74
N SER A 116 -8.62 -2.61 23.48
CA SER A 116 -7.33 -2.13 24.03
C SER A 116 -7.00 -0.71 23.58
N ILE A 117 -7.28 -0.34 22.33
CA ILE A 117 -7.08 1.01 21.79
C ILE A 117 -8.02 2.00 22.48
N LEU A 118 -9.29 1.64 22.67
CA LEU A 118 -10.27 2.48 23.35
C LEU A 118 -9.92 2.68 24.84
N ASP A 119 -9.48 1.64 25.52
CA ASP A 119 -9.11 1.69 26.94
C ASP A 119 -7.82 2.52 27.15
N LYS A 120 -6.82 2.33 26.28
CA LYS A 120 -5.53 3.06 26.37
C LYS A 120 -5.55 4.42 25.68
N GLN A 121 -6.56 4.71 24.85
CA GLN A 121 -6.61 5.92 24.02
C GLN A 121 -5.33 6.08 23.16
N SER A 122 -4.82 4.98 22.67
CA SER A 122 -3.55 4.90 21.93
C SER A 122 -3.56 3.68 21.00
N THR A 123 -2.88 3.81 19.88
CA THR A 123 -2.58 2.69 18.98
C THR A 123 -1.36 1.86 19.42
N ASP A 124 -0.68 2.28 20.48
CA ASP A 124 0.42 1.52 21.10
C ASP A 124 -0.16 0.41 22.01
N VAL A 125 -0.66 -0.62 21.37
CA VAL A 125 -1.28 -1.78 21.99
C VAL A 125 -0.70 -3.08 21.43
N ASP A 126 -0.73 -4.14 22.25
CA ASP A 126 -0.26 -5.44 21.81
C ASP A 126 -1.26 -6.09 20.83
N THR A 127 -0.73 -6.85 19.90
CA THR A 127 -1.52 -7.71 19.01
C THR A 127 -2.05 -8.93 19.76
N VAL A 128 -3.20 -9.45 19.32
CA VAL A 128 -3.76 -10.67 19.90
C VAL A 128 -3.01 -11.88 19.38
N SER A 129 -2.54 -12.74 20.29
CA SER A 129 -1.86 -13.99 19.95
C SER A 129 -2.77 -14.88 19.10
N GLY A 130 -2.21 -15.42 18.02
CA GLY A 130 -2.97 -16.21 17.04
C GLY A 130 -3.71 -15.40 15.98
N ALA A 131 -3.87 -14.07 16.16
CA ALA A 131 -4.49 -13.17 15.19
C ALA A 131 -3.62 -11.93 14.89
N THR A 132 -2.30 -12.09 14.93
CA THR A 132 -1.33 -10.99 14.86
C THR A 132 -1.48 -10.14 13.59
N PHE A 133 -1.61 -10.77 12.43
CA PHE A 133 -1.71 -10.03 11.16
C PHE A 133 -3.01 -9.22 11.07
N THR A 134 -4.14 -9.80 11.45
CA THR A 134 -5.43 -9.10 11.48
C THR A 134 -5.43 -7.99 12.54
N SER A 135 -4.82 -8.24 13.71
CA SER A 135 -4.63 -7.23 14.77
C SER A 135 -3.79 -6.05 14.28
N THR A 136 -2.67 -6.33 13.61
CA THR A 136 -1.81 -5.30 13.00
C THR A 136 -2.56 -4.51 11.93
N GLY A 137 -3.39 -5.18 11.12
CA GLY A 137 -4.26 -4.53 10.14
C GLY A 137 -5.23 -3.54 10.80
N ILE A 138 -5.87 -3.92 11.89
CA ILE A 138 -6.77 -3.03 12.65
C ILE A 138 -5.99 -1.84 13.24
N ILE A 139 -4.86 -2.09 13.91
CA ILE A 139 -4.04 -1.01 14.50
C ILE A 139 -3.61 0.00 13.44
N ASN A 140 -3.05 -0.47 12.34
CA ASN A 140 -2.59 0.38 11.25
C ASN A 140 -3.72 1.12 10.53
N ALA A 141 -4.93 0.58 10.54
CA ALA A 141 -6.09 1.26 9.97
C ALA A 141 -6.64 2.38 10.89
N VAL A 142 -6.29 2.37 12.17
CA VAL A 142 -6.66 3.42 13.15
C VAL A 142 -5.65 4.57 13.17
N ILE A 143 -4.38 4.33 12.75
CA ILE A 143 -3.32 5.35 12.68
C ILE A 143 -3.58 6.35 11.56
#